data_58492e40bb667cffffeb80cae9a1543c
#
_entry.id   58492e40bb667cffffeb80cae9a1543c
#
_cell.length_a   1.000
_cell.length_b   1.000
_cell.length_c   1.000
_cell.angle_alpha   90.00
_cell.angle_beta   90.00
_cell.angle_gamma   90.00
#
_symmetry.space_group_name_H-M   'P 1'
#
loop_
_entity.id
_entity.type
_entity.pdbx_description
1 polymer ?
#
loop_
_entity_poly.entity_id
_entity_poly.type
_entity_poly.pdbx_seq_one_letter_code
_entity_poly.pdbx_strand_id
1 'polypeptide(L)'
;QFSYAKLGQVITGIERLGFHHVVEAALGADMVAYTEAKELADKGFLTSSCCPAFVDYIEKAFPSLKQHISHNLSPVATISKYIKETDPDARVVFIGPCTAKKAEFQKERVRPYIDSVITFEELQALFDSRDLVIESLPETILDNASYFGRIFARSGGLTDAVRQALIERGLDKTFEYRPISCDGIEQCRAALFRASKNVLPNNFIEGMACVGGCIGGAGCLTHGEKDKTEVDKYGQEALE
;
A
#
# COMPACT_ATOMS: atom_id res chain seq x y z
N GLN A 1 3.40 10.69 10.59
CA GLN A 1 3.55 9.70 11.65
C GLN A 1 4.62 10.14 12.67
N PHE A 2 5.82 10.50 12.27
CA PHE A 2 6.90 10.98 13.13
C PHE A 2 6.98 12.50 13.09
N SER A 3 5.95 13.18 13.61
CA SER A 3 5.77 14.64 13.46
C SER A 3 6.85 15.49 14.13
N TYR A 4 7.68 14.90 14.99
CA TYR A 4 8.80 15.56 15.66
C TYR A 4 10.08 15.57 14.81
N ALA A 5 10.12 14.84 13.68
CA ALA A 5 11.29 14.71 12.83
C ALA A 5 10.90 14.82 11.33
N LYS A 6 11.87 15.17 10.51
CA LYS A 6 11.70 15.12 9.05
C LYS A 6 11.80 13.67 8.55
N LEU A 7 11.17 13.38 7.40
CA LEU A 7 11.21 12.04 6.80
C LEU A 7 12.63 11.53 6.60
N GLY A 8 13.53 12.35 6.06
CA GLY A 8 14.93 11.97 5.85
C GLY A 8 15.68 11.62 7.13
N GLN A 9 15.32 12.26 8.25
CA GLN A 9 15.89 11.93 9.57
C GLN A 9 15.39 10.57 10.08
N VAL A 10 14.10 10.26 9.83
CA VAL A 10 13.54 8.94 10.16
C VAL A 10 14.22 7.84 9.35
N ILE A 11 14.49 8.08 8.06
CA ILE A 11 15.22 7.15 7.20
C ILE A 11 16.63 6.89 7.76
N THR A 12 17.36 7.94 8.09
CA THR A 12 18.68 7.81 8.74
C THR A 12 18.58 7.05 10.07
N GLY A 13 17.51 7.29 10.85
CA GLY A 13 17.24 6.53 12.07
C GLY A 13 17.08 5.03 11.81
N ILE A 14 16.38 4.66 10.75
CA ILE A 14 16.23 3.25 10.35
C ILE A 14 17.60 2.66 9.99
N GLU A 15 18.43 3.36 9.22
CA GLU A 15 19.79 2.92 8.90
C GLU A 15 20.65 2.74 10.18
N ARG A 16 20.48 3.62 11.18
CA ARG A 16 21.18 3.53 12.49
C ARG A 16 20.74 2.33 13.33
N LEU A 17 19.54 1.78 13.10
CA LEU A 17 19.13 0.51 13.69
C LEU A 17 19.87 -0.69 13.09
N GLY A 18 20.61 -0.52 12.00
CA GLY A 18 21.39 -1.56 11.33
C GLY A 18 20.78 -2.05 10.02
N PHE A 19 19.75 -1.41 9.52
CA PHE A 19 19.26 -1.67 8.17
C PHE A 19 20.23 -1.14 7.12
N HIS A 20 20.54 -1.99 6.13
CA HIS A 20 21.54 -1.65 5.12
C HIS A 20 21.00 -0.71 4.04
N HIS A 21 19.75 -0.92 3.65
CA HIS A 21 19.03 -0.10 2.67
C HIS A 21 17.59 0.14 3.10
N VAL A 22 17.07 1.31 2.74
CA VAL A 22 15.66 1.65 2.86
C VAL A 22 15.10 1.88 1.46
N VAL A 23 13.96 1.26 1.15
CA VAL A 23 13.29 1.36 -0.14
C VAL A 23 11.84 1.76 0.09
N GLU A 24 11.32 2.68 -0.70
CA GLU A 24 9.92 3.07 -0.63
C GLU A 24 9.00 1.91 -1.08
N ALA A 25 8.09 1.48 -0.23
CA ALA A 25 7.04 0.53 -0.60
C ALA A 25 6.15 1.08 -1.74
N ALA A 26 6.16 2.38 -1.92
CA ALA A 26 5.51 3.10 -3.01
C ALA A 26 5.97 2.66 -4.41
N LEU A 27 7.24 2.27 -4.57
CA LEU A 27 7.72 1.66 -5.83
C LEU A 27 6.98 0.36 -6.15
N GLY A 28 6.71 -0.46 -5.12
CA GLY A 28 5.85 -1.64 -5.30
C GLY A 28 4.41 -1.30 -5.64
N ALA A 29 3.91 -0.14 -5.19
CA ALA A 29 2.58 0.36 -5.54
C ALA A 29 2.51 0.76 -7.03
N ASP A 30 3.53 1.41 -7.57
CA ASP A 30 3.63 1.72 -9.00
C ASP A 30 3.59 0.42 -9.84
N MET A 31 4.37 -0.59 -9.45
CA MET A 31 4.40 -1.88 -10.13
C MET A 31 3.02 -2.58 -10.10
N VAL A 32 2.33 -2.53 -8.96
CA VAL A 32 0.99 -3.11 -8.81
C VAL A 32 -0.03 -2.36 -9.65
N ALA A 33 -0.07 -1.03 -9.58
CA ALA A 33 -1.01 -0.23 -10.36
C ALA A 33 -0.86 -0.50 -11.86
N TYR A 34 0.37 -0.59 -12.35
CA TYR A 34 0.68 -0.87 -13.75
C TYR A 34 0.18 -2.24 -14.21
N THR A 35 0.31 -3.28 -13.39
CA THR A 35 -0.18 -4.63 -13.70
C THR A 35 -1.68 -4.77 -13.48
N GLU A 36 -2.24 -4.14 -12.47
CA GLU A 36 -3.66 -4.18 -12.13
C GLU A 36 -4.52 -3.46 -13.18
N ALA A 37 -4.01 -2.37 -13.76
CA ALA A 37 -4.67 -1.68 -14.88
C ALA A 37 -4.89 -2.63 -16.08
N LYS A 38 -3.90 -3.44 -16.43
CA LYS A 38 -4.04 -4.44 -17.50
C LYS A 38 -5.04 -5.54 -17.12
N GLU A 39 -4.90 -6.10 -15.93
CA GLU A 39 -5.81 -7.15 -15.46
C GLU A 39 -7.27 -6.68 -15.43
N LEU A 40 -7.51 -5.44 -15.00
CA LEU A 40 -8.82 -4.82 -14.98
C LEU A 40 -9.41 -4.68 -16.40
N ALA A 41 -8.61 -4.17 -17.35
CA ALA A 41 -9.05 -4.01 -18.73
C ALA A 41 -9.37 -5.36 -19.40
N ASP A 42 -8.59 -6.41 -19.10
CA ASP A 42 -8.79 -7.76 -19.62
C ASP A 42 -10.05 -8.44 -19.04
N LYS A 43 -10.34 -8.21 -17.75
CA LYS A 43 -11.46 -8.88 -17.03
C LYS A 43 -12.76 -8.09 -17.01
N GLY A 44 -12.69 -6.78 -17.19
CA GLY A 44 -13.86 -5.88 -17.17
C GLY A 44 -14.40 -5.53 -15.78
N PHE A 45 -14.11 -6.30 -14.73
CA PHE A 45 -14.45 -6.02 -13.33
C PHE A 45 -13.41 -6.62 -12.39
N LEU A 46 -12.99 -5.84 -11.38
CA LEU A 46 -11.98 -6.26 -10.43
C LEU A 46 -12.18 -5.61 -9.05
N THR A 47 -11.79 -6.32 -8.00
CA THR A 47 -11.55 -5.75 -6.67
C THR A 47 -10.04 -5.71 -6.40
N SER A 48 -9.58 -4.69 -5.72
CA SER A 48 -8.15 -4.58 -5.35
C SER A 48 -7.69 -5.71 -4.42
N SER A 49 -6.41 -6.03 -4.45
CA SER A 49 -5.75 -7.02 -3.57
C SER A 49 -4.71 -6.44 -2.62
N CYS A 50 -4.52 -5.11 -2.64
CA CYS A 50 -3.48 -4.44 -1.86
C CYS A 50 -3.71 -4.49 -0.33
N CYS A 51 -4.97 -4.51 0.12
CA CYS A 51 -5.33 -4.59 1.54
C CYS A 51 -5.65 -6.02 1.95
N PRO A 52 -4.80 -6.69 2.75
CA PRO A 52 -5.02 -8.09 3.14
C PRO A 52 -6.29 -8.29 3.97
N ALA A 53 -6.68 -7.32 4.80
CA ALA A 53 -7.93 -7.39 5.55
C ALA A 53 -9.17 -7.30 4.64
N PHE A 54 -9.11 -6.51 3.58
CA PHE A 54 -10.19 -6.44 2.58
C PHE A 54 -10.30 -7.75 1.79
N VAL A 55 -9.17 -8.32 1.37
CA VAL A 55 -9.12 -9.63 0.69
C VAL A 55 -9.72 -10.72 1.58
N ASP A 56 -9.29 -10.81 2.84
CA ASP A 56 -9.80 -11.79 3.79
C ASP A 56 -11.31 -11.59 4.05
N TYR A 57 -11.78 -10.34 4.03
CA TYR A 57 -13.20 -10.05 4.17
C TYR A 57 -14.02 -10.52 2.96
N ILE A 58 -13.52 -10.32 1.74
CA ILE A 58 -14.17 -10.85 0.53
C ILE A 58 -14.23 -12.37 0.60
N GLU A 59 -13.13 -13.03 0.89
CA GLU A 59 -13.05 -14.50 0.93
C GLU A 59 -14.03 -15.12 1.93
N LYS A 60 -14.24 -14.46 3.08
CA LYS A 60 -15.11 -14.96 4.16
C LYS A 60 -16.57 -14.56 4.00
N ALA A 61 -16.84 -13.31 3.64
CA ALA A 61 -18.19 -12.75 3.66
C ALA A 61 -18.85 -12.70 2.26
N PHE A 62 -18.06 -12.67 1.18
CA PHE A 62 -18.52 -12.57 -0.19
C PHE A 62 -17.81 -13.57 -1.12
N PRO A 63 -17.86 -14.89 -0.83
CA PRO A 63 -17.08 -15.90 -1.58
C PRO A 63 -17.39 -15.94 -3.09
N SER A 64 -18.59 -15.49 -3.52
CA SER A 64 -18.96 -15.36 -4.93
C SER A 64 -18.11 -14.31 -5.69
N LEU A 65 -17.50 -13.37 -4.98
CA LEU A 65 -16.62 -12.33 -5.56
C LEU A 65 -15.15 -12.71 -5.54
N LYS A 66 -14.78 -13.85 -4.97
CA LYS A 66 -13.37 -14.27 -4.85
C LYS A 66 -12.62 -14.29 -6.18
N GLN A 67 -13.29 -14.72 -7.25
CA GLN A 67 -12.74 -14.75 -8.62
C GLN A 67 -12.44 -13.36 -9.20
N HIS A 68 -12.97 -12.30 -8.60
CA HIS A 68 -12.78 -10.91 -9.02
C HIS A 68 -11.73 -10.18 -8.19
N ILE A 69 -11.11 -10.84 -7.21
CA ILE A 69 -9.96 -10.27 -6.51
C ILE A 69 -8.80 -10.22 -7.49
N SER A 70 -8.11 -9.08 -7.55
CA SER A 70 -6.88 -8.95 -8.35
C SER A 70 -5.88 -10.04 -7.98
N HIS A 71 -5.23 -10.63 -8.98
CA HIS A 71 -4.21 -11.65 -8.80
C HIS A 71 -2.86 -11.09 -8.34
N ASN A 72 -2.70 -9.76 -8.38
CA ASN A 72 -1.48 -9.11 -7.99
C ASN A 72 -1.16 -9.35 -6.50
N LEU A 73 0.10 -9.42 -6.19
CA LEU A 73 0.58 -9.30 -4.81
C LEU A 73 0.33 -7.88 -4.31
N SER A 74 0.29 -7.70 -3.01
CA SER A 74 0.24 -6.34 -2.46
C SER A 74 1.52 -5.57 -2.81
N PRO A 75 1.50 -4.22 -2.80
CA PRO A 75 2.69 -3.40 -3.06
C PRO A 75 3.92 -3.84 -2.28
N VAL A 76 3.75 -4.13 -0.99
CA VAL A 76 4.84 -4.61 -0.13
C VAL A 76 5.38 -5.95 -0.62
N ALA A 77 4.52 -6.92 -0.89
CA ALA A 77 4.95 -8.23 -1.35
C ALA A 77 5.57 -8.18 -2.75
N THR A 78 5.11 -7.26 -3.61
CA THR A 78 5.64 -7.05 -4.96
C THR A 78 7.08 -6.52 -4.92
N ILE A 79 7.32 -5.43 -4.17
CA ILE A 79 8.69 -4.89 -4.06
C ILE A 79 9.62 -5.84 -3.32
N SER A 80 9.13 -6.53 -2.29
CA SER A 80 9.91 -7.52 -1.56
C SER A 80 10.32 -8.70 -2.44
N LYS A 81 9.41 -9.16 -3.31
CA LYS A 81 9.71 -10.17 -4.32
C LYS A 81 10.82 -9.69 -5.27
N TYR A 82 10.69 -8.47 -5.79
CA TYR A 82 11.71 -7.87 -6.66
C TYR A 82 13.08 -7.80 -5.98
N ILE A 83 13.13 -7.36 -4.71
CA ILE A 83 14.37 -7.33 -3.93
C ILE A 83 14.97 -8.73 -3.80
N LYS A 84 14.18 -9.74 -3.44
CA LYS A 84 14.66 -11.13 -3.30
C LYS A 84 15.11 -11.77 -4.63
N GLU A 85 14.54 -11.35 -5.75
CA GLU A 85 14.95 -11.82 -7.09
C GLU A 85 16.26 -11.15 -7.53
N THR A 86 16.56 -9.95 -7.08
CA THR A 86 17.81 -9.24 -7.39
C THR A 86 18.91 -9.52 -6.39
N ASP A 87 18.56 -9.76 -5.13
CA ASP A 87 19.45 -10.13 -4.02
C ASP A 87 18.78 -11.23 -3.17
N PRO A 88 19.04 -12.52 -3.49
CA PRO A 88 18.41 -13.64 -2.77
C PRO A 88 18.79 -13.73 -1.28
N ASP A 89 19.91 -13.16 -0.88
CA ASP A 89 20.38 -13.16 0.51
C ASP A 89 19.83 -12.01 1.33
N ALA A 90 19.17 -11.04 0.69
CA ALA A 90 18.56 -9.90 1.37
C ALA A 90 17.53 -10.35 2.43
N ARG A 91 17.56 -9.73 3.61
CA ARG A 91 16.52 -9.84 4.63
C ARG A 91 15.59 -8.63 4.52
N VAL A 92 14.32 -8.90 4.20
CA VAL A 92 13.34 -7.85 3.94
C VAL A 92 12.43 -7.68 5.13
N VAL A 93 12.43 -6.48 5.70
CA VAL A 93 11.53 -6.07 6.79
C VAL A 93 10.61 -4.99 6.28
N PHE A 94 9.31 -5.21 6.33
CA PHE A 94 8.34 -4.16 6.06
C PHE A 94 8.09 -3.31 7.30
N ILE A 95 8.21 -2.01 7.15
CA ILE A 95 7.87 -1.01 8.18
C ILE A 95 6.65 -0.22 7.70
N GLY A 96 5.56 -0.24 8.46
CA GLY A 96 4.35 0.45 8.01
C GLY A 96 3.20 0.46 9.01
N PRO A 97 2.05 1.04 8.63
CA PRO A 97 0.95 1.32 9.56
C PRO A 97 0.02 0.13 9.84
N CYS A 98 0.32 -1.07 9.31
CA CYS A 98 -0.70 -2.10 9.15
C CYS A 98 -0.42 -3.38 9.94
N THR A 99 -1.29 -3.69 10.90
CA THR A 99 -1.24 -4.96 11.63
C THR A 99 -1.68 -6.17 10.79
N ALA A 100 -2.58 -5.98 9.81
CA ALA A 100 -2.99 -7.06 8.90
C ALA A 100 -1.84 -7.55 8.01
N LYS A 101 -0.82 -6.73 7.76
CA LYS A 101 0.42 -7.13 7.07
C LYS A 101 1.20 -8.19 7.84
N LYS A 102 1.07 -8.23 9.18
CA LYS A 102 1.65 -9.29 10.02
C LYS A 102 1.00 -10.66 9.79
N ALA A 103 -0.25 -10.69 9.34
CA ALA A 103 -0.91 -11.92 8.91
C ALA A 103 -0.60 -12.24 7.44
N GLU A 104 -0.53 -11.23 6.59
CA GLU A 104 -0.25 -11.41 5.16
C GLU A 104 1.11 -12.07 4.91
N PHE A 105 2.18 -11.63 5.60
CA PHE A 105 3.52 -12.18 5.36
C PHE A 105 3.65 -13.65 5.80
N GLN A 106 2.73 -14.19 6.58
CA GLN A 106 2.65 -15.60 6.92
C GLN A 106 2.02 -16.46 5.81
N LYS A 107 1.28 -15.83 4.86
CA LYS A 107 0.62 -16.56 3.77
C LYS A 107 1.68 -17.18 2.84
N GLU A 108 1.44 -18.41 2.40
CA GLU A 108 2.37 -19.21 1.58
C GLU A 108 2.90 -18.44 0.36
N ARG A 109 2.02 -17.67 -0.32
CA ARG A 109 2.41 -16.90 -1.52
C ARG A 109 3.26 -15.66 -1.23
N VAL A 110 3.37 -15.20 0.02
CA VAL A 110 4.09 -13.98 0.43
C VAL A 110 5.30 -14.30 1.29
N ARG A 111 5.20 -15.33 2.11
CA ARG A 111 6.23 -15.76 3.07
C ARG A 111 7.65 -15.88 2.48
N PRO A 112 7.87 -16.29 1.22
CA PRO A 112 9.22 -16.35 0.66
C PRO A 112 9.90 -14.97 0.51
N TYR A 113 9.13 -13.89 0.49
CA TYR A 113 9.62 -12.56 0.12
C TYR A 113 9.82 -11.60 1.29
N ILE A 114 9.09 -11.81 2.40
CA ILE A 114 9.12 -10.90 3.55
C ILE A 114 9.55 -11.68 4.78
N ASP A 115 10.63 -11.23 5.43
CA ASP A 115 11.17 -11.89 6.62
C ASP A 115 10.49 -11.39 7.92
N SER A 116 10.07 -10.13 7.98
CA SER A 116 9.38 -9.55 9.14
C SER A 116 8.52 -8.34 8.77
N VAL A 117 7.58 -8.03 9.64
CA VAL A 117 6.71 -6.85 9.55
C VAL A 117 6.70 -6.15 10.90
N ILE A 118 7.03 -4.86 10.93
CA ILE A 118 6.93 -4.00 12.11
C ILE A 118 6.04 -2.78 11.83
N THR A 119 5.33 -2.33 12.84
CA THR A 119 4.49 -1.13 12.77
C THR A 119 5.30 0.13 13.04
N PHE A 120 4.72 1.31 12.78
CA PHE A 120 5.36 2.57 13.16
C PHE A 120 5.52 2.71 14.67
N GLU A 121 4.57 2.18 15.47
CA GLU A 121 4.70 2.14 16.93
C GLU A 121 5.89 1.27 17.37
N GLU A 122 6.07 0.11 16.73
CA GLU A 122 7.21 -0.76 17.00
C GLU A 122 8.53 -0.15 16.54
N LEU A 123 8.53 0.59 15.42
CA LEU A 123 9.71 1.34 14.98
C LEU A 123 10.09 2.43 16.00
N GLN A 124 9.09 3.17 16.53
CA GLN A 124 9.33 4.15 17.57
C GLN A 124 9.96 3.50 18.81
N ALA A 125 9.42 2.36 19.24
CA ALA A 125 9.98 1.63 20.38
C ALA A 125 11.43 1.16 20.13
N LEU A 126 11.78 0.80 18.89
CA LEU A 126 13.15 0.47 18.51
C LEU A 126 14.07 1.69 18.58
N PHE A 127 13.63 2.86 18.13
CA PHE A 127 14.40 4.10 18.27
C PHE A 127 14.66 4.43 19.73
N ASP A 128 13.62 4.38 20.56
CA ASP A 128 13.70 4.65 22.00
C ASP A 128 14.65 3.65 22.70
N SER A 129 14.59 2.37 22.33
CA SER A 129 15.44 1.32 22.92
C SER A 129 16.94 1.50 22.62
N ARG A 130 17.28 2.32 21.66
CA ARG A 130 18.66 2.64 21.23
C ARG A 130 19.06 4.07 21.55
N ASP A 131 18.24 4.79 22.32
CA ASP A 131 18.44 6.20 22.67
C ASP A 131 18.72 7.08 21.43
N LEU A 132 18.06 6.78 20.29
CA LEU A 132 18.20 7.52 19.06
C LEU A 132 17.37 8.80 19.09
N VAL A 133 18.03 9.94 19.07
CA VAL A 133 17.39 11.27 18.96
C VAL A 133 17.26 11.61 17.48
N ILE A 134 16.13 11.20 16.90
CA ILE A 134 15.88 11.19 15.44
C ILE A 134 15.98 12.59 14.85
N GLU A 135 15.43 13.62 15.52
CA GLU A 135 15.47 15.02 15.09
C GLU A 135 16.87 15.63 15.02
N SER A 136 17.86 14.96 15.62
CA SER A 136 19.27 15.38 15.56
C SER A 136 20.05 14.75 14.40
N LEU A 137 19.46 13.78 13.68
CA LEU A 137 20.13 13.05 12.61
C LEU A 137 20.15 13.86 11.29
N PRO A 138 21.15 13.63 10.44
CA PRO A 138 21.14 14.17 9.08
C PRO A 138 19.98 13.54 8.29
N GLU A 139 19.60 14.19 7.20
CA GLU A 139 18.54 13.69 6.31
C GLU A 139 19.13 12.78 5.21
N THR A 140 18.58 11.58 5.07
CA THR A 140 18.76 10.72 3.90
C THR A 140 17.53 10.88 3.00
N ILE A 141 17.75 11.14 1.71
CA ILE A 141 16.68 11.33 0.74
C ILE A 141 16.41 10.00 0.03
N LEU A 142 15.14 9.62 -0.04
CA LEU A 142 14.65 8.55 -0.90
C LEU A 142 13.84 9.15 -2.04
N ASP A 143 14.06 8.62 -3.25
CA ASP A 143 13.29 9.00 -4.43
C ASP A 143 13.25 7.81 -5.40
N ASN A 144 12.47 6.80 -5.02
CA ASN A 144 12.36 5.55 -5.77
C ASN A 144 10.96 5.33 -6.35
N ALA A 145 10.00 6.21 -6.10
CA ALA A 145 8.61 6.01 -6.47
C ALA A 145 7.99 7.27 -7.08
N SER A 146 6.99 7.07 -7.92
CA SER A 146 6.23 8.14 -8.51
C SER A 146 5.30 8.84 -7.51
N TYR A 147 4.73 9.99 -7.93
CA TYR A 147 3.62 10.62 -7.23
C TYR A 147 2.50 9.62 -6.90
N PHE A 148 2.09 8.84 -7.90
CA PHE A 148 0.98 7.89 -7.77
C PHE A 148 1.30 6.73 -6.84
N GLY A 149 2.53 6.23 -6.83
CA GLY A 149 2.98 5.24 -5.86
C GLY A 149 2.96 5.77 -4.43
N ARG A 150 3.40 7.00 -4.22
CA ARG A 150 3.44 7.63 -2.89
C ARG A 150 2.05 7.90 -2.31
N ILE A 151 1.08 8.32 -3.13
CA ILE A 151 -0.29 8.58 -2.67
C ILE A 151 -1.14 7.31 -2.51
N PHE A 152 -0.66 6.17 -2.94
CA PHE A 152 -1.40 4.89 -2.94
C PHE A 152 -1.89 4.48 -1.53
N ALA A 153 -1.21 4.90 -0.48
CA ALA A 153 -1.56 4.55 0.90
C ALA A 153 -2.82 5.26 1.44
N ARG A 154 -3.27 6.35 0.81
CA ARG A 154 -4.51 7.03 1.17
C ARG A 154 -5.71 6.51 0.38
N SER A 155 -6.90 6.65 0.93
CA SER A 155 -8.15 6.34 0.20
C SER A 155 -8.22 7.13 -1.12
N GLY A 156 -8.54 6.45 -2.20
CA GLY A 156 -8.56 6.96 -3.58
C GLY A 156 -7.19 6.94 -4.27
N GLY A 157 -6.10 6.72 -3.55
CA GLY A 157 -4.75 6.74 -4.13
C GLY A 157 -4.51 5.59 -5.10
N LEU A 158 -4.95 4.38 -4.78
CA LEU A 158 -4.91 3.25 -5.69
C LEU A 158 -5.75 3.52 -6.97
N THR A 159 -6.94 4.06 -6.78
CA THR A 159 -7.83 4.43 -7.90
C THR A 159 -7.15 5.41 -8.86
N ASP A 160 -6.47 6.43 -8.30
CA ASP A 160 -5.72 7.41 -9.09
C ASP A 160 -4.53 6.75 -9.80
N ALA A 161 -3.78 5.88 -9.12
CA ALA A 161 -2.64 5.16 -9.68
C ALA A 161 -3.05 4.21 -10.83
N VAL A 162 -4.16 3.47 -10.67
CA VAL A 162 -4.70 2.60 -11.75
C VAL A 162 -5.17 3.43 -12.94
N ARG A 163 -5.79 4.59 -12.71
CA ARG A 163 -6.17 5.51 -13.80
C ARG A 163 -4.96 5.97 -14.59
N GLN A 164 -3.90 6.38 -13.91
CA GLN A 164 -2.65 6.80 -14.55
C GLN A 164 -2.03 5.64 -15.36
N ALA A 165 -1.98 4.45 -14.76
CA ALA A 165 -1.45 3.27 -15.43
C ALA A 165 -2.27 2.87 -16.68
N LEU A 166 -3.59 3.06 -16.67
CA LEU A 166 -4.43 2.87 -17.88
C LEU A 166 -4.03 3.85 -19.00
N ILE A 167 -3.76 5.11 -18.66
CA ILE A 167 -3.31 6.14 -19.60
C ILE A 167 -1.93 5.77 -20.17
N GLU A 168 -0.97 5.44 -19.32
CA GLU A 168 0.39 5.07 -19.74
C GLU A 168 0.42 3.82 -20.64
N ARG A 169 -0.52 2.91 -20.43
CA ARG A 169 -0.71 1.73 -21.29
C ARG A 169 -1.51 2.02 -22.57
N GLY A 170 -2.08 3.22 -22.72
CA GLY A 170 -2.98 3.56 -23.82
C GLY A 170 -4.31 2.81 -23.82
N LEU A 171 -4.71 2.26 -22.65
CA LEU A 171 -5.95 1.51 -22.45
C LEU A 171 -7.14 2.43 -22.14
N ASP A 172 -6.91 3.66 -21.74
CA ASP A 172 -7.92 4.68 -21.41
C ASP A 172 -8.87 4.99 -22.57
N LYS A 173 -8.42 4.78 -23.81
CA LYS A 173 -9.22 5.00 -25.03
C LYS A 173 -10.16 3.85 -25.37
N THR A 174 -9.89 2.67 -24.85
CA THR A 174 -10.64 1.44 -25.19
C THR A 174 -11.38 0.84 -23.99
N PHE A 175 -11.01 1.24 -22.78
CA PHE A 175 -11.62 0.76 -21.54
C PHE A 175 -12.17 1.91 -20.71
N GLU A 176 -13.48 1.90 -20.48
CA GLU A 176 -14.13 2.88 -19.62
C GLU A 176 -13.90 2.55 -18.14
N TYR A 177 -13.10 3.34 -17.46
CA TYR A 177 -12.76 3.17 -16.04
C TYR A 177 -13.79 3.83 -15.12
N ARG A 178 -14.55 3.03 -14.37
CA ARG A 178 -15.57 3.47 -13.42
C ARG A 178 -15.26 2.95 -12.01
N PRO A 179 -14.28 3.51 -11.32
CA PRO A 179 -13.88 3.06 -10.00
C PRO A 179 -14.83 3.51 -8.89
N ILE A 180 -14.74 2.82 -7.75
CA ILE A 180 -15.24 3.27 -6.47
C ILE A 180 -14.16 3.02 -5.41
N SER A 181 -13.84 4.06 -4.63
CA SER A 181 -12.93 3.93 -3.49
C SER A 181 -13.75 3.77 -2.22
N CYS A 182 -13.44 2.71 -1.47
CA CYS A 182 -14.09 2.38 -0.20
C CYS A 182 -13.05 2.30 0.89
N ASP A 183 -13.23 3.11 1.93
CA ASP A 183 -12.41 3.07 3.13
C ASP A 183 -13.27 2.81 4.38
N GLY A 184 -12.72 2.02 5.28
CA GLY A 184 -13.49 1.43 6.36
C GLY A 184 -14.37 0.27 5.91
N ILE A 185 -14.56 -0.69 6.82
CA ILE A 185 -15.24 -1.97 6.51
C ILE A 185 -16.69 -1.78 6.08
N GLU A 186 -17.38 -0.76 6.57
CA GLU A 186 -18.79 -0.50 6.23
C GLU A 186 -18.96 -0.07 4.77
N GLN A 187 -18.12 0.81 4.26
CA GLN A 187 -18.15 1.19 2.84
C GLN A 187 -17.78 0.00 1.95
N CYS A 188 -16.74 -0.75 2.34
CA CYS A 188 -16.34 -1.98 1.64
C CYS A 188 -17.52 -2.96 1.57
N ARG A 189 -18.21 -3.20 2.70
CA ARG A 189 -19.37 -4.08 2.77
C ARG A 189 -20.49 -3.64 1.82
N ALA A 190 -20.81 -2.36 1.82
CA ALA A 190 -21.88 -1.81 0.98
C ALA A 190 -21.57 -2.00 -0.52
N ALA A 191 -20.34 -1.72 -0.95
CA ALA A 191 -19.91 -1.89 -2.32
C ALA A 191 -19.90 -3.37 -2.74
N LEU A 192 -19.33 -4.25 -1.91
CA LEU A 192 -19.28 -5.69 -2.15
C LEU A 192 -20.68 -6.32 -2.20
N PHE A 193 -21.60 -5.89 -1.33
CA PHE A 193 -22.98 -6.35 -1.35
C PHE A 193 -23.66 -5.99 -2.68
N ARG A 194 -23.49 -4.75 -3.16
CA ARG A 194 -24.03 -4.33 -4.45
C ARG A 194 -23.40 -5.08 -5.62
N ALA A 195 -22.09 -5.31 -5.57
CA ALA A 195 -21.37 -6.11 -6.57
C ALA A 195 -21.88 -7.56 -6.60
N SER A 196 -22.07 -8.20 -5.43
CA SER A 196 -22.59 -9.58 -5.35
C SER A 196 -24.02 -9.74 -5.89
N LYS A 197 -24.76 -8.64 -6.01
CA LYS A 197 -26.10 -8.59 -6.61
C LYS A 197 -26.11 -8.12 -8.06
N ASN A 198 -24.94 -7.88 -8.67
CA ASN A 198 -24.78 -7.33 -10.02
C ASN A 198 -25.50 -5.97 -10.22
N VAL A 199 -25.59 -5.15 -9.16
CA VAL A 199 -26.21 -3.82 -9.21
C VAL A 199 -25.22 -2.68 -8.96
N LEU A 200 -23.94 -2.98 -8.88
CA LEU A 200 -22.89 -1.97 -8.79
C LEU A 200 -22.56 -1.46 -10.20
N PRO A 201 -22.67 -0.15 -10.47
CA PRO A 201 -22.34 0.42 -11.78
C PRO A 201 -20.83 0.55 -12.04
N ASN A 202 -20.04 0.43 -10.98
CA ASN A 202 -18.59 0.55 -11.03
C ASN A 202 -17.94 -0.76 -11.48
N ASN A 203 -16.79 -0.65 -12.13
CA ASN A 203 -16.02 -1.82 -12.60
C ASN A 203 -14.69 -2.05 -11.87
N PHE A 204 -14.38 -1.21 -10.91
CA PHE A 204 -13.24 -1.39 -10.02
C PHE A 204 -13.61 -0.98 -8.59
N ILE A 205 -13.33 -1.85 -7.63
CA ILE A 205 -13.49 -1.55 -6.20
C ILE A 205 -12.10 -1.46 -5.56
N GLU A 206 -11.67 -0.24 -5.23
CA GLU A 206 -10.61 -0.04 -4.27
C GLU A 206 -11.17 -0.27 -2.87
N GLY A 207 -10.68 -1.27 -2.16
CA GLY A 207 -11.13 -1.58 -0.81
C GLY A 207 -10.00 -1.48 0.20
N MET A 208 -10.17 -0.62 1.18
CA MET A 208 -9.27 -0.47 2.34
C MET A 208 -10.07 -0.63 3.63
N ALA A 209 -9.67 -1.58 4.49
CA ALA A 209 -10.41 -1.88 5.72
C ALA A 209 -10.33 -0.75 6.76
N CYS A 210 -9.30 0.10 6.70
CA CYS A 210 -9.13 1.25 7.59
C CYS A 210 -9.76 2.51 6.98
N VAL A 211 -10.38 3.35 7.82
CA VAL A 211 -10.89 4.66 7.41
C VAL A 211 -9.73 5.57 7.01
N GLY A 212 -9.85 6.24 5.87
CA GLY A 212 -8.80 7.04 5.28
C GLY A 212 -7.75 6.25 4.48
N GLY A 213 -7.84 4.91 4.44
CA GLY A 213 -6.86 4.02 3.84
C GLY A 213 -5.79 3.57 4.81
N CYS A 214 -4.61 3.18 4.31
CA CYS A 214 -3.51 2.71 5.15
C CYS A 214 -3.00 3.75 6.15
N ILE A 215 -3.15 5.03 5.85
CA ILE A 215 -2.79 6.14 6.75
C ILE A 215 -3.63 6.19 8.04
N GLY A 216 -4.77 5.51 8.07
CA GLY A 216 -5.60 5.28 9.27
C GLY A 216 -5.38 3.91 9.91
N GLY A 217 -4.30 3.22 9.57
CA GLY A 217 -4.00 1.86 10.04
C GLY A 217 -3.73 1.78 11.54
N ALA A 218 -3.98 0.60 12.11
CA ALA A 218 -3.90 0.37 13.56
C ALA A 218 -2.46 0.48 14.14
N GLY A 219 -1.43 0.44 13.31
CA GLY A 219 -0.03 0.62 13.71
C GLY A 219 0.52 2.03 13.44
N CYS A 220 -0.36 3.01 13.17
CA CYS A 220 -0.02 4.41 13.06
C CYS A 220 0.23 5.06 14.43
N LEU A 221 1.16 6.03 14.47
CA LEU A 221 1.41 6.87 15.65
C LEU A 221 0.39 8.01 15.77
N THR A 222 -0.14 8.48 14.64
CA THR A 222 -1.13 9.55 14.56
C THR A 222 -2.26 9.16 13.64
N HIS A 223 -3.46 9.70 13.91
CA HIS A 223 -4.65 9.51 13.11
C HIS A 223 -5.32 10.87 12.90
N GLY A 224 -5.69 11.21 11.68
CA GLY A 224 -6.39 12.44 11.39
C GLY A 224 -6.35 12.88 9.93
N GLU A 225 -7.17 13.86 9.58
CA GLU A 225 -7.27 14.38 8.21
C GLU A 225 -5.96 15.00 7.69
N LYS A 226 -5.11 15.49 8.59
CA LYS A 226 -3.79 16.04 8.23
C LYS A 226 -2.88 15.01 7.58
N ASP A 227 -3.01 13.73 7.93
CA ASP A 227 -2.15 12.67 7.41
C ASP A 227 -2.32 12.50 5.90
N LYS A 228 -3.53 12.71 5.37
CA LYS A 228 -3.78 12.72 3.92
C LYS A 228 -3.03 13.86 3.23
N THR A 229 -3.10 15.07 3.79
CA THR A 229 -2.40 16.23 3.23
C THR A 229 -0.89 16.04 3.23
N GLU A 230 -0.32 15.43 4.26
CA GLU A 230 1.12 15.15 4.32
C GLU A 230 1.54 14.09 3.29
N VAL A 231 0.71 13.06 3.05
CA VAL A 231 0.96 12.07 2.00
C VAL A 231 0.89 12.70 0.60
N ASP A 232 -0.11 13.55 0.36
CA ASP A 232 -0.24 14.26 -0.93
C ASP A 232 0.94 15.21 -1.18
N LYS A 233 1.43 15.93 -0.15
CA LYS A 233 2.64 16.75 -0.26
C LYS A 233 3.88 15.91 -0.59
N TYR A 234 4.08 14.80 0.13
CA TYR A 234 5.19 13.90 -0.14
C TYR A 234 5.11 13.30 -1.56
N GLY A 235 3.89 13.02 -2.04
CA GLY A 235 3.68 12.63 -3.43
C GLY A 235 4.23 13.67 -4.41
N GLN A 236 3.95 14.95 -4.16
CA GLN A 236 4.39 16.06 -5.02
C GLN A 236 5.92 16.29 -5.02
N GLU A 237 6.64 15.71 -4.08
CA GLU A 237 8.11 15.76 -4.02
C GLU A 237 8.78 14.69 -4.90
N ALA A 238 8.01 13.80 -5.55
CA ALA A 238 8.58 12.81 -6.46
C ALA A 238 9.26 13.50 -7.66
N LEU A 239 10.49 13.11 -7.93
CA LEU A 239 11.20 13.50 -9.16
C LEU A 239 10.73 12.56 -10.27
N GLU A 240 9.96 13.08 -11.21
CA GLU A 240 9.51 12.34 -12.39
C GLU A 240 10.61 12.19 -13.45
#